data_adc8775fda5c9ceafca27852cb03c179
#
_entry.id   adc8775fda5c9ceafca27852cb03c179
#
_cell.length_a   1.000
_cell.length_b   1.000
_cell.length_c   1.000
_cell.angle_alpha   90.00
_cell.angle_beta   90.00
_cell.angle_gamma   90.00
#
_symmetry.space_group_name_H-M   'P 1'
#
loop_
_entity.id
_entity.type
_entity.pdbx_description
1 polymer ?
#
loop_
_entity_poly.entity_id
_entity_poly.type
_entity_poly.pdbx_seq_one_letter_code
_entity_poly.pdbx_strand_id
1 'polypeptide(L)'
;CDSDMWSPTPPALSIRLKGLLHEKVVVHTPNGDLHSGFFGAVAANPVRILSAILAGIHDENGRVMIKGFYDGVSDISPELRQQWRALAQETDLVEKVDLRGGVIENGYSLLEAIWGRPTVDLNGITGGNQGPGERSVIPGSATAR
;
A
#
# COMPACT_ATOMS: atom_id res chain seq x y z
N CYS A 1 12.71 -24.05 5.57
CA CYS A 1 11.68 -23.15 5.04
C CYS A 1 11.49 -22.02 6.02
N ASP A 2 11.62 -20.81 5.53
CA ASP A 2 11.38 -19.58 6.30
C ASP A 2 9.93 -19.17 6.11
N SER A 3 9.02 -19.96 6.65
CA SER A 3 7.58 -19.70 6.59
C SER A 3 6.94 -20.11 7.91
N ASP A 4 6.02 -19.28 8.36
CA ASP A 4 5.25 -19.54 9.58
C ASP A 4 4.26 -20.70 9.38
N MET A 5 3.94 -21.36 10.48
CA MET A 5 2.85 -22.32 10.55
C MET A 5 1.52 -21.56 10.52
N TRP A 6 0.57 -22.05 9.73
CA TRP A 6 -0.78 -21.48 9.68
C TRP A 6 -1.50 -21.57 11.03
N SER A 7 -1.36 -22.68 11.69
CA SER A 7 -1.89 -22.94 13.03
C SER A 7 -1.06 -24.02 13.72
N PRO A 8 -1.21 -24.24 15.03
CA PRO A 8 -0.55 -25.34 15.73
C PRO A 8 -0.95 -26.72 15.19
N THR A 9 -2.13 -26.84 14.64
CA THR A 9 -2.74 -28.02 14.02
C THR A 9 -3.78 -27.58 13.00
N PRO A 10 -3.80 -28.02 11.73
CA PRO A 10 -2.93 -28.98 11.07
C PRO A 10 -1.63 -28.37 10.53
N PRO A 11 -0.64 -29.20 10.19
CA PRO A 11 0.57 -28.74 9.54
C PRO A 11 0.25 -28.11 8.18
N ALA A 12 0.95 -27.03 7.84
CA ALA A 12 0.80 -26.33 6.58
C ALA A 12 2.06 -26.42 5.73
N LEU A 13 1.88 -26.51 4.42
CA LEU A 13 2.96 -26.45 3.43
C LEU A 13 2.76 -25.21 2.55
N SER A 14 3.66 -24.25 2.67
CA SER A 14 3.68 -23.08 1.77
C SER A 14 4.20 -23.49 0.40
N ILE A 15 3.34 -23.45 -0.61
CA ILE A 15 3.67 -23.85 -1.98
C ILE A 15 4.01 -22.67 -2.90
N ARG A 16 3.69 -21.45 -2.47
CA ARG A 16 3.97 -20.20 -3.20
C ARG A 16 4.17 -19.04 -2.24
N LEU A 17 4.92 -18.05 -2.69
CA LEU A 17 5.08 -16.76 -2.03
C LEU A 17 4.73 -15.65 -3.01
N LYS A 18 4.29 -14.49 -2.50
CA LYS A 18 4.15 -13.28 -3.31
C LYS A 18 5.54 -12.76 -3.70
N GLY A 19 5.69 -12.33 -4.95
CA GLY A 19 6.82 -11.51 -5.35
C GLY A 19 6.78 -10.15 -4.66
N LEU A 20 7.92 -9.47 -4.61
CA LEU A 20 8.05 -8.16 -4.00
C LEU A 20 8.80 -7.23 -4.95
N LEU A 21 8.26 -6.03 -5.14
CA LEU A 21 8.89 -4.93 -5.86
C LEU A 21 8.93 -3.71 -4.93
N HIS A 22 10.10 -3.09 -4.82
CA HIS A 22 10.26 -1.83 -4.10
C HIS A 22 10.43 -0.70 -5.11
N GLU A 23 9.56 0.29 -4.99
CA GLU A 23 9.58 1.47 -5.84
C GLU A 23 9.76 2.75 -5.01
N LYS A 24 10.37 3.75 -5.63
CA LYS A 24 10.56 5.07 -5.05
C LYS A 24 9.99 6.12 -6.00
N VAL A 25 8.98 6.82 -5.55
CA VAL A 25 8.40 7.98 -6.26
C VAL A 25 9.01 9.25 -5.70
N VAL A 26 9.58 10.08 -6.57
CA VAL A 26 10.14 11.38 -6.20
C VAL A 26 9.51 12.47 -7.04
N VAL A 27 8.96 13.47 -6.37
CA VAL A 27 8.46 14.70 -7.00
C VAL A 27 9.47 15.80 -6.74
N HIS A 28 10.00 16.38 -7.79
CA HIS A 28 10.90 17.53 -7.74
C HIS A 28 10.23 18.77 -8.31
N THR A 29 10.53 19.93 -7.73
CA THR A 29 10.22 21.21 -8.33
C THR A 29 11.53 21.91 -8.82
N PRO A 30 11.48 22.64 -9.94
CA PRO A 30 12.71 23.18 -10.54
C PRO A 30 13.41 24.24 -9.69
N ASN A 31 12.72 24.87 -8.75
CA ASN A 31 13.22 26.01 -8.00
C ASN A 31 13.85 25.67 -6.63
N GLY A 32 13.92 24.38 -6.27
CA GLY A 32 14.35 24.00 -4.93
C GLY A 32 13.40 24.49 -3.84
N ASP A 33 13.93 24.72 -2.64
CA ASP A 33 13.16 25.22 -1.50
C ASP A 33 12.86 26.71 -1.66
N LEU A 34 11.60 27.10 -1.43
CA LEU A 34 11.13 28.49 -1.53
C LEU A 34 10.48 28.95 -0.23
N HIS A 35 10.58 30.27 0.05
CA HIS A 35 9.91 30.84 1.21
C HIS A 35 8.39 30.88 0.99
N SER A 36 7.62 30.23 1.87
CA SER A 36 6.16 30.08 1.71
C SER A 36 5.39 31.41 1.85
N GLY A 37 5.93 32.35 2.62
CA GLY A 37 5.35 33.69 2.76
C GLY A 37 5.36 34.52 1.47
N PHE A 38 6.34 34.26 0.57
CA PHE A 38 6.45 34.96 -0.71
C PHE A 38 5.83 34.19 -1.88
N PHE A 39 5.97 32.86 -1.86
CA PHE A 39 5.63 32.01 -2.99
C PHE A 39 4.47 31.03 -2.71
N GLY A 40 3.83 31.16 -1.55
CA GLY A 40 2.63 30.40 -1.24
C GLY A 40 1.53 30.64 -2.28
N ALA A 41 0.73 29.65 -2.57
CA ALA A 41 -0.32 29.60 -3.60
C ALA A 41 0.19 29.69 -5.06
N VAL A 42 1.40 30.20 -5.31
CA VAL A 42 1.96 30.37 -6.67
C VAL A 42 2.91 29.23 -7.02
N ALA A 43 3.80 28.86 -6.10
CA ALA A 43 4.75 27.78 -6.33
C ALA A 43 4.08 26.40 -6.21
N ALA A 44 4.50 25.49 -7.08
CA ALA A 44 4.12 24.09 -6.96
C ALA A 44 4.71 23.51 -5.66
N ASN A 45 3.88 22.79 -4.90
CA ASN A 45 4.30 22.13 -3.66
C ASN A 45 4.40 20.61 -3.90
N PRO A 46 5.60 20.04 -3.91
CA PRO A 46 5.81 18.62 -4.20
C PRO A 46 5.17 17.69 -3.16
N VAL A 47 5.04 18.12 -1.90
CA VAL A 47 4.31 17.34 -0.88
C VAL A 47 2.85 17.22 -1.25
N ARG A 48 2.21 18.33 -1.66
CA ARG A 48 0.80 18.32 -2.11
C ARG A 48 0.61 17.46 -3.36
N ILE A 49 1.54 17.57 -4.33
CA ILE A 49 1.47 16.79 -5.57
C ILE A 49 1.63 15.30 -5.25
N LEU A 50 2.64 14.93 -4.44
CA LEU A 50 2.86 13.56 -4.04
C LEU A 50 1.66 13.00 -3.27
N SER A 51 1.09 13.75 -2.33
CA SER A 51 -0.10 13.32 -1.59
C SER A 51 -1.29 13.03 -2.51
N ALA A 52 -1.50 13.84 -3.54
CA ALA A 52 -2.55 13.61 -4.54
C ALA A 52 -2.28 12.34 -5.38
N ILE A 53 -1.03 12.09 -5.77
CA ILE A 53 -0.63 10.86 -6.47
C ILE A 53 -0.91 9.65 -5.59
N LEU A 54 -0.48 9.68 -4.32
CA LEU A 54 -0.64 8.57 -3.40
C LEU A 54 -2.11 8.30 -3.08
N ALA A 55 -2.91 9.34 -2.88
CA ALA A 55 -4.36 9.22 -2.67
C ALA A 55 -5.09 8.60 -3.87
N GLY A 56 -4.55 8.73 -5.08
CA GLY A 56 -5.11 8.15 -6.29
C GLY A 56 -4.65 6.72 -6.59
N ILE A 57 -3.78 6.12 -5.76
CA ILE A 57 -3.31 4.74 -5.97
C ILE A 57 -4.44 3.72 -5.80
N HIS A 58 -5.34 3.96 -4.84
CA HIS A 58 -6.49 3.10 -4.60
C HIS A 58 -7.80 3.84 -4.80
N ASP A 59 -8.82 3.15 -5.25
CA ASP A 59 -10.19 3.65 -5.23
C ASP A 59 -10.87 3.37 -3.86
N GLU A 60 -12.12 3.81 -3.75
CA GLU A 60 -12.96 3.60 -2.57
C GLU A 60 -13.29 2.12 -2.27
N ASN A 61 -13.10 1.24 -3.26
CA ASN A 61 -13.32 -0.21 -3.17
C ASN A 61 -12.03 -1.00 -2.91
N GLY A 62 -10.92 -0.33 -2.61
CA GLY A 62 -9.62 -0.93 -2.34
C GLY A 62 -8.89 -1.44 -3.59
N ARG A 63 -9.37 -1.10 -4.79
CA ARG A 63 -8.75 -1.50 -6.05
C ARG A 63 -7.58 -0.58 -6.38
N VAL A 64 -6.45 -1.14 -6.79
CA VAL A 64 -5.29 -0.37 -7.27
C VAL A 64 -5.57 0.23 -8.64
N MET A 65 -5.40 1.55 -8.76
CA MET A 65 -5.73 2.32 -9.95
C MET A 65 -4.55 2.55 -10.90
N ILE A 66 -3.40 1.94 -10.61
CA ILE A 66 -2.22 2.02 -11.49
C ILE A 66 -2.50 1.23 -12.76
N LYS A 67 -2.36 1.91 -13.91
CA LYS A 67 -2.59 1.28 -15.22
C LYS A 67 -1.65 0.09 -15.43
N GLY A 68 -2.20 -1.05 -15.82
CA GLY A 68 -1.44 -2.28 -16.06
C GLY A 68 -1.12 -3.08 -14.81
N PHE A 69 -1.48 -2.61 -13.63
CA PHE A 69 -1.15 -3.29 -12.36
C PHE A 69 -1.68 -4.73 -12.29
N TYR A 70 -2.82 -4.99 -12.89
CA TYR A 70 -3.44 -6.32 -12.90
C TYR A 70 -3.16 -7.11 -14.19
N ASP A 71 -2.33 -6.60 -15.10
CA ASP A 71 -2.03 -7.31 -16.34
C ASP A 71 -1.30 -8.63 -16.05
N GLY A 72 -1.82 -9.73 -16.57
CA GLY A 72 -1.29 -11.07 -16.31
C GLY A 72 -1.65 -11.68 -14.94
N VAL A 73 -2.41 -10.99 -14.11
CA VAL A 73 -2.92 -11.55 -12.85
C VAL A 73 -4.06 -12.52 -13.15
N SER A 74 -3.85 -13.81 -12.85
CA SER A 74 -4.88 -14.84 -12.99
C SER A 74 -5.93 -14.74 -11.91
N ASP A 75 -7.17 -15.08 -12.25
CA ASP A 75 -8.22 -15.23 -11.24
C ASP A 75 -7.94 -16.40 -10.31
N ILE A 76 -8.42 -16.26 -9.07
CA ILE A 76 -8.35 -17.33 -8.07
C ILE A 76 -9.37 -18.40 -8.46
N SER A 77 -8.93 -19.66 -8.59
CA SER A 77 -9.84 -20.74 -8.96
C SER A 77 -10.94 -20.95 -7.91
N PRO A 78 -12.13 -21.42 -8.32
CA PRO A 78 -13.21 -21.71 -7.38
C PRO A 78 -12.83 -22.68 -6.26
N GLU A 79 -11.98 -23.67 -6.57
CA GLU A 79 -11.48 -24.65 -5.61
C GLU A 79 -10.61 -24.01 -4.52
N LEU A 80 -9.68 -23.12 -4.93
CA LEU A 80 -8.83 -22.37 -4.00
C LEU A 80 -9.68 -21.42 -3.14
N ARG A 81 -10.65 -20.74 -3.73
CA ARG A 81 -11.57 -19.89 -2.99
C ARG A 81 -12.31 -20.66 -1.92
N GLN A 82 -12.78 -21.85 -2.24
CA GLN A 82 -13.48 -22.71 -1.28
C GLN A 82 -12.56 -23.16 -0.15
N GLN A 83 -11.33 -23.59 -0.47
CA GLN A 83 -10.33 -23.98 0.53
C GLN A 83 -10.00 -22.83 1.47
N TRP A 84 -9.72 -21.64 0.94
CA TRP A 84 -9.35 -20.48 1.76
C TRP A 84 -10.50 -19.97 2.62
N ARG A 85 -11.74 -20.09 2.15
CA ARG A 85 -12.91 -19.78 2.98
C ARG A 85 -13.09 -20.75 4.14
N ALA A 86 -12.82 -22.02 3.94
CA ALA A 86 -12.83 -23.01 5.01
C ALA A 86 -11.73 -22.72 6.06
N LEU A 87 -10.50 -22.41 5.61
CA LEU A 87 -9.39 -22.05 6.49
C LEU A 87 -9.67 -20.74 7.28
N ALA A 88 -10.33 -19.77 6.66
CA ALA A 88 -10.65 -18.51 7.33
C ALA A 88 -11.65 -18.69 8.49
N GLN A 89 -12.52 -19.70 8.44
CA GLN A 89 -13.45 -20.02 9.53
C GLN A 89 -12.75 -20.63 10.76
N GLU A 90 -11.60 -21.25 10.54
CA GLU A 90 -10.81 -21.89 11.61
C GLU A 90 -9.83 -20.92 12.29
N THR A 91 -9.63 -19.72 11.71
CA THR A 91 -8.57 -18.82 12.18
C THR A 91 -9.06 -17.40 12.23
N ASP A 92 -9.13 -16.85 13.41
CA ASP A 92 -9.48 -15.43 13.62
C ASP A 92 -8.24 -14.53 13.45
N LEU A 93 -7.80 -14.36 12.20
CA LEU A 93 -6.68 -13.47 11.86
C LEU A 93 -6.98 -12.01 12.20
N VAL A 94 -8.24 -11.60 12.07
CA VAL A 94 -8.67 -10.22 12.32
C VAL A 94 -8.53 -9.88 13.79
N GLU A 95 -8.96 -10.79 14.69
CA GLU A 95 -8.81 -10.60 16.14
C GLU A 95 -7.35 -10.66 16.59
N LYS A 96 -6.57 -11.60 16.05
CA LYS A 96 -5.17 -11.80 16.46
C LYS A 96 -4.28 -10.57 16.24
N VAL A 97 -4.55 -9.80 15.18
CA VAL A 97 -3.73 -8.64 14.81
C VAL A 97 -4.50 -7.31 14.88
N ASP A 98 -5.71 -7.33 15.45
CA ASP A 98 -6.59 -6.16 15.61
C ASP A 98 -6.73 -5.34 14.30
N LEU A 99 -6.96 -6.02 13.18
CA LEU A 99 -7.12 -5.38 11.87
C LEU A 99 -8.42 -4.56 11.85
N ARG A 100 -8.30 -3.26 12.08
CA ARG A 100 -9.41 -2.30 11.99
C ARG A 100 -9.15 -1.29 10.89
N GLY A 101 -10.19 -1.00 10.11
CA GLY A 101 -10.18 0.07 9.12
C GLY A 101 -9.43 -0.22 7.83
N GLY A 102 -9.01 -1.46 7.59
CA GLY A 102 -8.47 -1.86 6.29
C GLY A 102 -9.58 -1.98 5.24
N VAL A 103 -9.28 -1.57 4.00
CA VAL A 103 -10.18 -1.77 2.86
C VAL A 103 -9.65 -2.94 2.03
N ILE A 104 -10.40 -4.03 2.01
CA ILE A 104 -10.12 -5.18 1.13
C ILE A 104 -10.69 -4.86 -0.26
N GLU A 105 -9.95 -5.21 -1.33
CA GLU A 105 -10.47 -5.08 -2.71
C GLU A 105 -11.83 -5.75 -2.82
N ASN A 106 -12.82 -5.01 -3.28
CA ASN A 106 -14.21 -5.48 -3.33
C ASN A 106 -14.33 -6.78 -4.14
N GLY A 107 -15.09 -7.74 -3.63
CA GLY A 107 -15.29 -9.06 -4.23
C GLY A 107 -14.30 -10.14 -3.77
N TYR A 108 -13.34 -9.81 -2.90
CA TYR A 108 -12.37 -10.77 -2.33
C TYR A 108 -12.54 -10.89 -0.81
N SER A 109 -12.31 -12.10 -0.29
CA SER A 109 -12.20 -12.35 1.14
C SER A 109 -10.80 -11.96 1.66
N LEU A 110 -10.63 -11.92 2.98
CA LEU A 110 -9.35 -11.59 3.62
C LEU A 110 -8.20 -12.45 3.08
N LEU A 111 -8.34 -13.77 3.06
CA LEU A 111 -7.28 -14.66 2.58
C LEU A 111 -7.07 -14.58 1.07
N GLU A 112 -8.14 -14.34 0.29
CA GLU A 112 -8.02 -14.09 -1.14
C GLU A 112 -7.21 -12.82 -1.41
N ALA A 113 -7.42 -11.76 -0.63
CA ALA A 113 -6.64 -10.52 -0.73
C ALA A 113 -5.18 -10.73 -0.33
N ILE A 114 -4.93 -11.40 0.81
CA ILE A 114 -3.57 -11.62 1.32
C ILE A 114 -2.76 -12.55 0.40
N TRP A 115 -3.35 -13.65 -0.08
CA TRP A 115 -2.62 -14.70 -0.79
C TRP A 115 -2.77 -14.70 -2.30
N GLY A 116 -3.89 -14.19 -2.80
CA GLY A 116 -4.25 -14.32 -4.21
C GLY A 116 -4.23 -13.02 -5.01
N ARG A 117 -4.13 -11.85 -4.34
CA ARG A 117 -4.17 -10.56 -5.03
C ARG A 117 -2.86 -9.80 -4.89
N PRO A 118 -2.41 -9.08 -5.93
CA PRO A 118 -1.32 -8.13 -5.80
C PRO A 118 -1.79 -6.93 -4.99
N THR A 119 -0.89 -6.33 -4.20
CA THR A 119 -1.16 -5.17 -3.35
C THR A 119 -0.11 -4.09 -3.55
N VAL A 120 -0.46 -2.85 -3.23
CA VAL A 120 0.46 -1.72 -3.14
C VAL A 120 0.35 -1.14 -1.75
N ASP A 121 1.47 -1.09 -1.05
CA ASP A 121 1.54 -0.54 0.30
C ASP A 121 2.55 0.60 0.35
N LEU A 122 2.22 1.66 1.09
CA LEU A 122 3.09 2.81 1.28
C LEU A 122 3.94 2.61 2.54
N ASN A 123 5.24 2.49 2.33
CA ASN A 123 6.21 2.20 3.39
C ASN A 123 6.74 3.45 4.11
N GLY A 124 6.70 4.59 3.44
CA GLY A 124 7.15 5.84 3.99
C GLY A 124 6.96 7.03 3.07
N ILE A 125 6.79 8.19 3.68
CA ILE A 125 6.66 9.48 2.99
C ILE A 125 7.61 10.46 3.66
N THR A 126 8.38 11.19 2.86
CA THR A 126 9.27 12.26 3.31
C THR A 126 9.13 13.48 2.41
N GLY A 127 9.11 14.67 3.02
CA GLY A 127 9.07 15.94 2.29
C GLY A 127 8.88 17.11 3.25
N GLY A 128 9.42 18.25 2.89
CA GLY A 128 9.40 19.42 3.75
C GLY A 128 10.31 19.32 4.98
N ASN A 129 10.06 20.16 5.97
CA ASN A 129 10.85 20.18 7.20
C ASN A 129 10.48 18.97 8.08
N GLN A 130 11.45 18.10 8.31
CA GLN A 130 11.33 16.93 9.19
C GLN A 130 12.10 17.11 10.51
N GLY A 131 12.82 18.21 10.66
CA GLY A 131 13.60 18.54 11.86
C GLY A 131 12.79 19.33 12.88
N PRO A 132 13.37 19.59 14.05
CA PRO A 132 12.74 20.41 15.09
C PRO A 132 12.58 21.86 14.62
N GLY A 133 11.54 22.51 15.10
CA GLY A 133 11.19 23.88 14.79
C GLY A 133 10.37 24.04 13.50
N GLU A 134 9.64 25.15 13.43
CA GLU A 134 8.81 25.51 12.28
C GLU A 134 9.64 26.26 11.24
N ARG A 135 9.41 25.98 9.98
CA ARG A 135 10.02 26.69 8.84
C ARG A 135 8.97 27.09 7.83
N SER A 136 9.03 28.36 7.40
CA SER A 136 8.17 28.91 6.36
C SER A 136 8.71 28.52 4.98
N VAL A 137 8.63 27.23 4.64
CA VAL A 137 9.23 26.70 3.41
C VAL A 137 8.23 25.90 2.57
N ILE A 138 8.29 26.08 1.26
CA ILE A 138 7.75 25.15 0.27
C ILE A 138 8.94 24.30 -0.17
N PRO A 139 8.95 22.99 0.09
CA PRO A 139 10.13 22.16 -0.23
C PRO A 139 10.33 22.00 -1.72
N GLY A 140 11.58 21.76 -2.13
CA GLY A 140 11.95 21.49 -3.52
C GLY A 140 11.67 20.04 -3.95
N SER A 141 11.43 19.13 -3.01
CA SER A 141 11.15 17.74 -3.32
C SER A 141 10.32 17.04 -2.25
N ALA A 142 9.65 15.95 -2.64
CA ALA A 142 8.99 14.99 -1.76
C ALA A 142 9.17 13.58 -2.31
N THR A 143 9.23 12.60 -1.42
CA THR A 143 9.51 11.19 -1.77
C THR A 143 8.55 10.27 -1.05
N ALA A 144 8.09 9.21 -1.75
CA ALA A 144 7.40 8.07 -1.17
C ALA A 144 8.11 6.76 -1.55
N ARG A 145 7.93 5.75 -0.73
CA ARG A 145 8.38 4.37 -0.93
C ARG A 145 7.27 3.42 -0.61
#